data_ee6e06223ea7c3be0f7a7b77c841c52d
#
_entry.id   ee6e06223ea7c3be0f7a7b77c841c52d
#
_cell.length_a   1.000
_cell.length_b   1.000
_cell.length_c   1.000
_cell.angle_alpha   90.00
_cell.angle_beta   90.00
_cell.angle_gamma   90.00
#
_symmetry.space_group_name_H-M   'P 1'
#
loop_
_entity.id
_entity.type
_entity.pdbx_description
1 polymer ?
#
loop_
_entity_poly.entity_id
_entity_poly.type
_entity_poly.pdbx_seq_one_letter_code
_entity_poly.pdbx_strand_id
1 'polypeptide(L)'
;MANEYLLEIKNVRKEFPGVVALDNVSLFLKRGEIHALVGENGAGKSTLMKILAGIYSLDQGEILYDGKPFQAKKPVDALEKGIAMVHQELDLIPEMTVEENVFAGREKSNGIVIDKRGMEKRTKDLMESLGIDISPKTK
;
A
#
# COMPACT_ATOMS: atom_id res chain seq x y z
N MET A 1 11.59 -23.88 7.14
CA MET A 1 10.31 -24.22 6.51
C MET A 1 9.67 -22.92 6.02
N ALA A 2 9.19 -22.90 4.79
CA ALA A 2 8.48 -21.70 4.29
C ALA A 2 7.20 -21.52 5.12
N ASN A 3 6.87 -20.29 5.50
CA ASN A 3 5.64 -20.00 6.21
C ASN A 3 4.45 -20.28 5.28
N GLU A 4 3.42 -20.96 5.77
CA GLU A 4 2.21 -21.29 5.00
C GLU A 4 1.49 -20.02 4.54
N TYR A 5 1.47 -19.01 5.40
CA TYR A 5 0.79 -17.73 5.17
C TYR A 5 1.78 -16.62 4.83
N LEU A 6 1.43 -15.82 3.84
CA LEU A 6 2.14 -14.58 3.51
C LEU A 6 1.80 -13.49 4.52
N LEU A 7 0.52 -13.40 4.89
CA LEU A 7 0.01 -12.43 5.84
C LEU A 7 -0.85 -13.14 6.88
N GLU A 8 -0.59 -12.85 8.15
CA GLU A 8 -1.37 -13.31 9.28
C GLU A 8 -1.77 -12.09 10.11
N ILE A 9 -3.05 -11.88 10.26
CA ILE A 9 -3.64 -10.85 11.13
C ILE A 9 -4.29 -11.60 12.27
N LYS A 10 -3.94 -11.28 13.52
CA LYS A 10 -4.40 -12.01 14.69
C LYS A 10 -4.96 -11.06 15.74
N ASN A 11 -6.24 -11.24 16.03
CA ASN A 11 -6.94 -10.55 17.12
C ASN A 11 -6.78 -9.03 17.08
N VAL A 12 -6.76 -8.45 15.88
CA VAL A 12 -6.55 -7.03 15.69
C VAL A 12 -7.76 -6.24 16.17
N ARG A 13 -7.49 -5.23 17.00
CA ARG A 13 -8.44 -4.24 17.48
C ARG A 13 -8.02 -2.85 17.06
N LYS A 14 -9.00 -2.04 16.66
CA LYS A 14 -8.81 -0.62 16.36
C LYS A 14 -10.00 0.19 16.86
N GLU A 15 -9.70 1.18 17.68
CA GLU A 15 -10.69 2.13 18.18
C GLU A 15 -10.41 3.54 17.66
N PHE A 16 -11.49 4.28 17.42
CA PHE A 16 -11.47 5.71 17.19
C PHE A 16 -12.40 6.36 18.23
N PRO A 17 -12.27 7.67 18.50
CA PRO A 17 -13.18 8.33 19.43
C PRO A 17 -14.64 8.03 19.14
N GLY A 18 -15.31 7.34 20.06
CA GLY A 18 -16.72 6.99 19.97
C GLY A 18 -17.06 5.74 19.14
N VAL A 19 -16.09 5.04 18.51
CA VAL A 19 -16.39 3.85 17.72
C VAL A 19 -15.27 2.81 17.75
N VAL A 20 -15.64 1.54 17.93
CA VAL A 20 -14.75 0.39 17.72
C VAL A 20 -14.85 0.00 16.25
N ALA A 21 -13.82 0.27 15.48
CA ALA A 21 -13.81 0.00 14.03
C ALA A 21 -13.40 -1.44 13.69
N LEU A 22 -12.55 -2.04 14.51
CA LEU A 22 -12.18 -3.46 14.44
C LEU A 22 -12.18 -4.03 15.85
N ASP A 23 -12.82 -5.17 16.02
CA ASP A 23 -12.87 -5.87 17.29
C ASP A 23 -12.50 -7.34 17.11
N ASN A 24 -11.33 -7.72 17.59
CA ASN A 24 -10.80 -9.09 17.55
C ASN A 24 -10.80 -9.72 16.15
N VAL A 25 -10.37 -8.94 15.15
CA VAL A 25 -10.38 -9.37 13.74
C VAL A 25 -9.14 -10.21 13.43
N SER A 26 -9.36 -11.37 12.81
CA SER A 26 -8.29 -12.25 12.33
C SER A 26 -8.50 -12.59 10.85
N LEU A 27 -7.39 -12.62 10.08
CA LEU A 27 -7.37 -12.95 8.67
C LEU A 27 -6.05 -13.60 8.31
N PHE A 28 -6.09 -14.59 7.42
CA PHE A 28 -4.91 -15.31 6.96
C PHE A 28 -4.91 -15.34 5.43
N LEU A 29 -3.80 -14.96 4.81
CA LEU A 29 -3.63 -14.91 3.36
C LEU A 29 -2.43 -15.76 2.95
N LYS A 30 -2.64 -16.70 2.02
CA LYS A 30 -1.57 -17.52 1.46
C LYS A 30 -0.88 -16.80 0.30
N ARG A 31 0.32 -17.27 -0.06
CA ARG A 31 1.00 -16.76 -1.25
C ARG A 31 0.23 -17.10 -2.52
N GLY A 32 0.09 -16.11 -3.41
CA GLY A 32 -0.63 -16.27 -4.68
C GLY A 32 -2.15 -16.36 -4.54
N GLU A 33 -2.69 -16.18 -3.33
CA GLU A 33 -4.13 -16.19 -3.09
C GLU A 33 -4.78 -14.85 -3.45
N ILE A 34 -5.96 -14.92 -4.05
CA ILE A 34 -6.88 -13.78 -4.19
C ILE A 34 -7.92 -13.90 -3.08
N HIS A 35 -7.93 -12.97 -2.15
CA HIS A 35 -8.80 -12.97 -0.99
C HIS A 35 -9.79 -11.80 -1.07
N ALA A 36 -11.09 -12.11 -1.11
CA ALA A 36 -12.14 -11.11 -1.12
C ALA A 36 -12.60 -10.79 0.31
N LEU A 37 -12.55 -9.50 0.67
CA LEU A 37 -13.08 -9.01 1.95
C LEU A 37 -14.45 -8.38 1.74
N VAL A 38 -15.49 -9.08 2.16
CA VAL A 38 -16.90 -8.70 1.95
C VAL A 38 -17.54 -8.28 3.27
N GLY A 39 -18.43 -7.32 3.23
CA GLY A 39 -19.16 -6.82 4.41
C GLY A 39 -19.86 -5.49 4.13
N GLU A 40 -20.74 -5.09 5.00
CA GLU A 40 -21.49 -3.83 4.90
C GLU A 40 -20.59 -2.59 4.98
N ASN A 41 -21.12 -1.43 4.59
CA ASN A 41 -20.41 -0.16 4.80
C ASN A 41 -20.26 0.08 6.30
N GLY A 42 -19.05 0.48 6.71
CA GLY A 42 -18.73 0.62 8.14
C GLY A 42 -18.23 -0.65 8.84
N ALA A 43 -18.23 -1.83 8.19
CA ALA A 43 -17.75 -3.09 8.78
C ALA A 43 -16.23 -3.17 9.03
N GLY A 44 -15.48 -2.06 8.95
CA GLY A 44 -14.05 -2.02 9.27
C GLY A 44 -13.10 -2.43 8.13
N LYS A 45 -13.60 -2.84 6.95
CA LYS A 45 -12.77 -3.30 5.82
C LYS A 45 -11.66 -2.29 5.45
N SER A 46 -12.05 -1.04 5.22
CA SER A 46 -11.12 0.02 4.86
C SER A 46 -10.15 0.37 6.01
N THR A 47 -10.59 0.22 7.26
CA THR A 47 -9.75 0.42 8.44
C THR A 47 -8.65 -0.62 8.48
N LEU A 48 -8.98 -1.90 8.24
CA LEU A 48 -8.00 -2.99 8.18
C LEU A 48 -6.98 -2.77 7.06
N MET A 49 -7.43 -2.39 5.86
CA MET A 49 -6.54 -2.08 4.74
C MET A 49 -5.63 -0.88 5.05
N LYS A 50 -6.15 0.17 5.68
CA LYS A 50 -5.37 1.35 6.09
C LYS A 50 -4.34 1.02 7.18
N ILE A 51 -4.59 0.04 8.04
CA ILE A 51 -3.59 -0.45 9.00
C ILE A 51 -2.46 -1.17 8.25
N LEU A 52 -2.77 -2.05 7.31
CA LEU A 52 -1.77 -2.73 6.48
C LEU A 52 -0.94 -1.74 5.66
N ALA A 53 -1.57 -0.71 5.14
CA ALA A 53 -0.91 0.35 4.39
C ALA A 53 -0.11 1.35 5.26
N GLY A 54 -0.11 1.20 6.59
CA GLY A 54 0.63 2.09 7.49
C GLY A 54 0.03 3.49 7.66
N ILE A 55 -1.26 3.66 7.34
CA ILE A 55 -2.00 4.91 7.54
C ILE A 55 -2.51 4.99 8.98
N TYR A 56 -2.94 3.85 9.54
CA TYR A 56 -3.36 3.72 10.93
C TYR A 56 -2.50 2.70 11.67
N SER A 57 -2.29 2.91 12.97
CA SER A 57 -1.74 1.90 13.87
C SER A 57 -2.87 1.01 14.40
N LEU A 58 -2.60 -0.26 14.66
CA LEU A 58 -3.47 -1.11 15.46
C LEU A 58 -3.33 -0.74 16.94
N ASP A 59 -4.36 -1.01 17.76
CA ASP A 59 -4.33 -0.77 19.19
C ASP A 59 -4.04 -2.07 19.97
N GLN A 60 -4.51 -3.22 19.46
CA GLN A 60 -4.23 -4.56 20.01
C GLN A 60 -4.11 -5.59 18.89
N GLY A 61 -3.53 -6.74 19.22
CA GLY A 61 -3.31 -7.84 18.29
C GLY A 61 -1.94 -7.78 17.63
N GLU A 62 -1.73 -8.61 16.64
CA GLU A 62 -0.48 -8.66 15.89
C GLU A 62 -0.70 -8.89 14.40
N ILE A 63 0.23 -8.44 13.61
CA ILE A 63 0.30 -8.73 12.18
C ILE A 63 1.66 -9.34 11.90
N LEU A 64 1.67 -10.48 11.19
CA LEU A 64 2.88 -11.11 10.69
C LEU A 64 2.86 -11.05 9.17
N TYR A 65 3.98 -10.65 8.58
CA TYR A 65 4.21 -10.68 7.14
C TYR A 65 5.41 -11.56 6.85
N ASP A 66 5.20 -12.61 6.08
CA ASP A 66 6.19 -13.66 5.83
C ASP A 66 6.77 -14.24 7.13
N GLY A 67 5.89 -14.50 8.12
CA GLY A 67 6.24 -15.03 9.44
C GLY A 67 6.99 -14.08 10.37
N LYS A 68 7.16 -12.83 9.99
CA LYS A 68 7.85 -11.81 10.80
C LYS A 68 6.87 -10.74 11.28
N PRO A 69 7.00 -10.26 12.52
CA PRO A 69 6.19 -9.15 13.00
C PRO A 69 6.25 -7.97 12.02
N PHE A 70 5.07 -7.46 11.67
CA PHE A 70 4.92 -6.36 10.75
C PHE A 70 4.04 -5.27 11.35
N GLN A 71 4.55 -4.07 11.36
CA GLN A 71 3.80 -2.86 11.69
C GLN A 71 4.40 -1.70 10.90
N ALA A 72 3.72 -1.26 9.86
CA ALA A 72 4.09 -0.06 9.14
C ALA A 72 3.75 1.17 9.99
N LYS A 73 4.69 2.06 10.18
CA LYS A 73 4.49 3.36 10.87
C LYS A 73 4.12 4.47 9.88
N LYS A 74 4.43 4.27 8.62
CA LYS A 74 4.18 5.17 7.49
C LYS A 74 3.86 4.35 6.24
N PRO A 75 3.14 4.91 5.27
CA PRO A 75 2.85 4.19 4.02
C PRO A 75 4.09 3.72 3.26
N VAL A 76 5.20 4.46 3.34
CA VAL A 76 6.46 4.05 2.70
C VAL A 76 6.99 2.75 3.28
N ASP A 77 6.83 2.50 4.59
CA ASP A 77 7.29 1.26 5.23
C ASP A 77 6.54 0.03 4.68
N ALA A 78 5.24 0.18 4.41
CA ALA A 78 4.42 -0.86 3.79
C ALA A 78 4.86 -1.13 2.34
N LEU A 79 5.09 -0.07 1.57
CA LEU A 79 5.56 -0.17 0.17
C LEU A 79 6.93 -0.84 0.07
N GLU A 80 7.87 -0.54 0.96
CA GLU A 80 9.20 -1.19 1.00
C GLU A 80 9.11 -2.69 1.29
N LYS A 81 8.04 -3.14 1.96
CA LYS A 81 7.73 -4.56 2.17
C LYS A 81 6.93 -5.20 1.03
N GLY A 82 6.59 -4.42 -0.01
CA GLY A 82 5.80 -4.90 -1.15
C GLY A 82 4.30 -4.87 -0.92
N ILE A 83 3.82 -4.21 0.14
CA ILE A 83 2.39 -4.00 0.39
C ILE A 83 1.99 -2.67 -0.23
N ALA A 84 1.18 -2.72 -1.28
CA ALA A 84 0.64 -1.55 -1.96
C ALA A 84 -0.89 -1.51 -1.81
N MET A 85 -1.45 -0.31 -1.75
CA MET A 85 -2.89 -0.08 -1.71
C MET A 85 -3.31 0.78 -2.90
N VAL A 86 -4.36 0.34 -3.60
CA VAL A 86 -5.03 1.15 -4.60
C VAL A 86 -6.21 1.84 -3.92
N HIS A 87 -6.22 3.18 -3.96
CA HIS A 87 -7.30 3.99 -3.40
C HIS A 87 -8.50 4.05 -4.36
N GLN A 88 -9.69 4.31 -3.82
CA GLN A 88 -10.91 4.46 -4.62
C GLN A 88 -10.89 5.74 -5.46
N GLU A 89 -10.29 6.79 -4.94
CA GLU A 89 -10.12 8.07 -5.63
C GLU A 89 -8.74 8.12 -6.29
N LEU A 90 -8.69 8.67 -7.49
CA LEU A 90 -7.45 8.88 -8.21
C LEU A 90 -6.87 10.22 -7.73
N ASP A 91 -5.93 10.16 -6.82
CA ASP A 91 -5.22 11.32 -6.26
C ASP A 91 -4.08 11.76 -7.23
N LEU A 92 -4.45 12.05 -8.48
CA LEU A 92 -3.50 12.62 -9.44
C LEU A 92 -3.34 14.11 -9.17
N ILE A 93 -2.12 14.60 -9.35
CA ILE A 93 -1.80 16.02 -9.31
C ILE A 93 -1.83 16.55 -10.76
N PRO A 94 -2.88 17.30 -11.16
CA PRO A 94 -3.10 17.64 -12.58
C PRO A 94 -2.00 18.48 -13.20
N GLU A 95 -1.27 19.25 -12.39
CA GLU A 95 -0.18 20.12 -12.83
C GLU A 95 1.13 19.35 -13.10
N MET A 96 1.24 18.13 -12.58
CA MET A 96 2.39 17.27 -12.75
C MET A 96 2.29 16.40 -14.00
N THR A 97 3.44 16.05 -14.56
CA THR A 97 3.54 15.08 -15.64
C THR A 97 3.26 13.65 -15.16
N VAL A 98 3.06 12.71 -16.08
CA VAL A 98 2.88 11.29 -15.76
C VAL A 98 4.06 10.77 -14.94
N GLU A 99 5.32 11.08 -15.33
CA GLU A 99 6.50 10.65 -14.58
C GLU A 99 6.55 11.24 -13.17
N GLU A 100 6.15 12.50 -13.00
CA GLU A 100 6.12 13.15 -11.70
C GLU A 100 5.02 12.56 -10.80
N ASN A 101 3.84 12.26 -11.35
CA ASN A 101 2.77 11.57 -10.62
C ASN A 101 3.17 10.14 -10.22
N VAL A 102 3.82 9.37 -11.11
CA VAL A 102 4.28 8.00 -10.82
C VAL A 102 5.31 7.98 -9.69
N PHE A 103 6.16 9.00 -9.60
CA PHE A 103 7.22 9.07 -8.59
C PHE A 103 6.91 10.04 -7.44
N ALA A 104 5.73 10.63 -7.36
CA ALA A 104 5.36 11.56 -6.30
C ALA A 104 5.67 11.00 -4.90
N GLY A 105 6.49 11.71 -4.13
CA GLY A 105 6.96 11.31 -2.81
C GLY A 105 7.95 10.13 -2.80
N ARG A 106 8.44 9.70 -3.97
CA ARG A 106 9.43 8.60 -4.13
C ARG A 106 10.51 8.94 -5.14
N GLU A 107 10.75 10.22 -5.36
CA GLU A 107 11.75 10.70 -6.28
C GLU A 107 13.14 10.22 -5.85
N LYS A 108 13.84 9.55 -6.75
CA LYS A 108 15.23 9.17 -6.50
C LYS A 108 16.12 10.38 -6.68
N SER A 109 16.90 10.67 -5.65
CA SER A 109 17.90 11.73 -5.69
C SER A 109 19.28 11.17 -5.40
N ASN A 110 20.28 11.76 -6.01
CA ASN A 110 21.71 11.56 -5.67
C ASN A 110 22.14 12.56 -4.58
N GLY A 111 21.30 12.71 -3.54
CA GLY A 111 21.52 13.63 -2.42
C GLY A 111 20.87 15.00 -2.63
N ILE A 112 21.21 15.74 -3.68
CA ILE A 112 20.72 17.11 -3.89
C ILE A 112 19.90 17.24 -5.19
N VAL A 113 20.12 16.37 -6.17
CA VAL A 113 19.48 16.47 -7.49
C VAL A 113 18.61 15.25 -7.75
N ILE A 114 17.36 15.50 -8.19
CA ILE A 114 16.43 14.46 -8.61
C ILE A 114 16.92 13.83 -9.93
N ASP A 115 16.94 12.50 -9.98
CA ASP A 115 17.29 11.73 -11.19
C ASP A 115 16.12 11.72 -12.20
N LYS A 116 15.90 12.85 -12.87
CA LYS A 116 14.83 12.98 -13.87
C LYS A 116 14.96 11.98 -15.02
N ARG A 117 16.19 11.68 -15.47
CA ARG A 117 16.40 10.72 -16.57
C ARG A 117 16.04 9.28 -16.16
N GLY A 118 16.37 8.90 -14.93
CA GLY A 118 15.99 7.60 -14.40
C GLY A 118 14.48 7.47 -14.20
N MET A 119 13.82 8.54 -13.78
CA MET A 119 12.35 8.59 -13.64
C MET A 119 11.68 8.43 -15.02
N GLU A 120 12.08 9.24 -16.01
CA GLU A 120 11.55 9.17 -17.37
C GLU A 120 11.68 7.75 -17.97
N LYS A 121 12.88 7.17 -17.89
CA LYS A 121 13.12 5.82 -18.40
C LYS A 121 12.22 4.78 -17.75
N ARG A 122 12.15 4.77 -16.41
CA ARG A 122 11.33 3.80 -15.68
C ARG A 122 9.84 3.97 -15.93
N THR A 123 9.37 5.22 -16.05
CA THR A 123 7.97 5.47 -16.42
C THR A 123 7.68 4.92 -17.81
N LYS A 124 8.59 5.13 -18.77
CA LYS A 124 8.45 4.58 -20.11
C LYS A 124 8.40 3.05 -20.09
N ASP A 125 9.38 2.40 -19.42
CA ASP A 125 9.43 0.95 -19.30
C ASP A 125 8.13 0.40 -18.64
N LEU A 126 7.59 1.10 -17.63
CA LEU A 126 6.33 0.75 -16.99
C LEU A 126 5.15 0.85 -17.95
N MET A 127 5.00 1.97 -18.68
CA MET A 127 3.92 2.18 -19.64
C MET A 127 3.97 1.13 -20.75
N GLU A 128 5.15 0.84 -21.29
CA GLU A 128 5.35 -0.23 -22.28
C GLU A 128 4.92 -1.60 -21.74
N SER A 129 5.28 -1.92 -20.49
CA SER A 129 4.90 -3.20 -19.87
C SER A 129 3.40 -3.37 -19.67
N LEU A 130 2.67 -2.26 -19.55
CA LEU A 130 1.21 -2.21 -19.41
C LEU A 130 0.49 -2.09 -20.76
N GLY A 131 1.22 -1.95 -21.86
CA GLY A 131 0.64 -1.71 -23.20
C GLY A 131 -0.01 -0.33 -23.33
N ILE A 132 0.43 0.64 -22.53
CA ILE A 132 -0.10 2.02 -22.52
C ILE A 132 0.83 2.92 -23.33
N ASP A 133 0.28 3.54 -24.37
CA ASP A 133 1.01 4.51 -25.21
C ASP A 133 0.78 5.95 -24.72
N ILE A 134 1.42 6.28 -23.61
CA ILE A 134 1.40 7.63 -23.03
C ILE A 134 2.84 8.07 -22.78
N SER A 135 3.16 9.29 -23.21
CA SER A 135 4.49 9.86 -22.94
C SER A 135 4.66 10.17 -21.45
N PRO A 136 5.81 9.85 -20.84
CA PRO A 136 6.12 10.24 -19.46
C PRO A 136 5.96 11.73 -19.16
N LYS A 137 6.09 12.57 -20.18
CA LYS A 137 6.01 14.04 -20.07
C LYS A 137 4.64 14.63 -20.31
N THR A 138 3.64 13.80 -20.61
CA THR A 138 2.24 14.23 -20.69
C THR A 138 1.77 14.72 -19.32
N LYS A 139 0.98 15.80 -19.31
CA LYS A 139 0.25 16.28 -18.12
C LYS A 139 -1.16 15.75 -18.13
#